data_980848000c94cea0c80980c8d6d48235
#
_entry.id   980848000c94cea0c80980c8d6d48235
#
_cell.length_a   1.000
_cell.length_b   1.000
_cell.length_c   1.000
_cell.angle_alpha   90.00
_cell.angle_beta   90.00
_cell.angle_gamma   90.00
#
_symmetry.space_group_name_H-M   'P 1'
#
loop_
_entity.id
_entity.type
_entity.pdbx_description
1 polymer ?
#
loop_
_entity_poly.entity_id
_entity_poly.type
_entity_poly.pdbx_seq_one_letter_code
_entity_poly.pdbx_strand_id
1 'polypeptide(L)'
;YDDIGDEEQVVTLYKDENSTVYRGEFYLEEDYYLSWCDIYSQQNNDFPDVYCDRYDDNKAYINKSDGPGDELVGHWNNENGTVYLDTGEDYGEELQLEVEYYDDSYNFFMLIGDLSGFTCFLGLILSIVFLIVGFSQGKPGMGWGGVTALASLPVVSFLSVLVMW
;
A
#
# COMPACT_ATOMS: atom_id res chain seq x y z
N TYR A 1 -2.89 -12.40 7.99
CA TYR A 1 -2.06 -11.33 7.39
C TYR A 1 -2.13 -10.19 8.38
N ASP A 2 -1.18 -10.13 9.29
CA ASP A 2 -0.96 -8.92 10.07
C ASP A 2 -0.26 -7.97 9.11
N ASP A 3 -0.93 -6.88 8.73
CA ASP A 3 -0.38 -5.86 7.84
C ASP A 3 0.77 -5.15 8.57
N ILE A 4 1.98 -5.57 8.23
CA ILE A 4 3.21 -5.01 8.78
C ILE A 4 3.41 -3.65 8.10
N GLY A 5 3.05 -2.58 8.80
CA GLY A 5 3.39 -1.22 8.42
C GLY A 5 2.23 -0.25 8.21
N ASP A 6 0.97 -0.69 8.25
CA ASP A 6 -0.16 0.24 8.22
C ASP A 6 -0.42 0.79 9.63
N GLU A 7 -0.43 2.09 9.75
CA GLU A 7 -0.84 2.79 10.97
C GLU A 7 -2.27 3.31 10.77
N GLU A 8 -3.08 3.23 11.83
CA GLU A 8 -4.46 3.71 11.83
C GLU A 8 -4.59 4.93 12.72
N GLN A 9 -5.31 5.92 12.24
CA GLN A 9 -5.68 7.10 13.00
C GLN A 9 -7.13 7.49 12.77
N VAL A 10 -7.83 7.85 13.85
CA VAL A 10 -9.19 8.40 13.77
C VAL A 10 -9.13 9.92 13.86
N VAL A 11 -9.65 10.57 12.84
CA VAL A 11 -9.77 12.02 12.73
C VAL A 11 -11.21 12.44 12.95
N THR A 12 -11.45 13.35 13.88
CA THR A 12 -12.80 13.90 14.10
C THR A 12 -13.04 15.08 13.17
N LEU A 13 -14.11 14.98 12.39
CA LEU A 13 -14.60 16.06 11.54
C LEU A 13 -15.78 16.72 12.20
N TYR A 14 -15.80 18.03 12.26
CA TYR A 14 -16.87 18.84 12.86
C TYR A 14 -17.71 19.48 11.78
N LYS A 15 -19.02 19.48 12.01
CA LYS A 15 -20.00 20.05 11.12
C LYS A 15 -19.95 21.59 11.12
N ASP A 16 -19.94 22.18 9.95
CA ASP A 16 -20.12 23.63 9.80
C ASP A 16 -21.58 24.02 10.17
N GLU A 17 -21.75 25.18 10.79
CA GLU A 17 -23.08 25.67 11.20
C GLU A 17 -24.06 25.74 10.03
N ASN A 18 -25.25 25.15 10.19
CA ASN A 18 -26.34 25.13 9.20
C ASN A 18 -25.94 24.57 7.81
N SER A 19 -25.06 23.60 7.75
CA SER A 19 -24.51 23.05 6.53
C SER A 19 -24.49 21.51 6.60
N THR A 20 -24.24 20.84 5.48
CA THR A 20 -23.93 19.42 5.35
C THR A 20 -22.44 19.16 5.24
N VAL A 21 -21.65 20.21 5.43
CA VAL A 21 -20.19 20.20 5.29
C VAL A 21 -19.56 19.89 6.64
N TYR A 22 -18.60 18.99 6.62
CA TYR A 22 -17.76 18.60 7.75
C TYR A 22 -16.32 18.97 7.47
N ARG A 23 -15.60 19.43 8.49
CA ARG A 23 -14.18 19.81 8.40
C ARG A 23 -13.38 19.26 9.55
N GLY A 24 -12.14 18.89 9.25
CA GLY A 24 -11.16 18.47 10.24
C GLY A 24 -9.74 18.80 9.79
N GLU A 25 -8.82 18.46 10.65
CA GLU A 25 -7.38 18.62 10.38
C GLU A 25 -6.69 17.29 10.57
N PHE A 26 -5.92 16.89 9.55
CA PHE A 26 -5.12 15.69 9.56
C PHE A 26 -3.84 15.91 8.74
N TYR A 27 -2.69 15.65 9.37
CA TYR A 27 -1.38 15.77 8.74
C TYR A 27 -0.68 14.43 8.74
N LEU A 28 -0.14 14.04 7.58
CA LEU A 28 0.85 12.98 7.48
C LEU A 28 2.27 13.58 7.46
N GLU A 29 3.21 12.92 8.11
CA GLU A 29 4.63 13.25 8.02
C GLU A 29 5.15 13.01 6.60
N GLU A 30 6.31 13.61 6.24
CA GLU A 30 6.83 13.61 4.86
C GLU A 30 7.04 12.21 4.26
N ASP A 31 7.30 11.21 5.11
CA ASP A 31 7.60 9.84 4.68
C ASP A 31 6.39 8.89 4.71
N TYR A 32 5.18 9.42 5.02
CA TYR A 32 3.95 8.64 5.10
C TYR A 32 3.01 8.90 3.93
N TYR A 33 2.31 7.85 3.50
CA TYR A 33 1.35 7.88 2.41
C TYR A 33 0.00 7.36 2.86
N LEU A 34 -1.06 8.03 2.45
CA LEU A 34 -2.43 7.57 2.67
C LEU A 34 -2.66 6.25 1.91
N SER A 35 -3.02 5.20 2.62
CA SER A 35 -3.38 3.90 2.08
C SER A 35 -4.87 3.84 1.79
N TRP A 36 -5.67 4.15 2.81
CA TRP A 36 -7.11 4.02 2.77
C TRP A 36 -7.80 4.97 3.75
N CYS A 37 -9.08 5.24 3.55
CA CYS A 37 -9.91 5.90 4.55
C CYS A 37 -11.34 5.41 4.51
N ASP A 38 -12.01 5.45 5.65
CA ASP A 38 -13.43 5.19 5.81
C ASP A 38 -14.07 6.18 6.78
N ILE A 39 -15.38 6.37 6.70
CA ILE A 39 -16.09 7.33 7.53
C ILE A 39 -17.15 6.63 8.35
N TYR A 40 -17.09 6.84 9.65
CA TYR A 40 -18.06 6.32 10.58
C TYR A 40 -18.90 7.44 11.19
N SER A 41 -20.21 7.24 11.22
CA SER A 41 -21.11 8.02 12.05
C SER A 41 -21.46 7.24 13.31
N GLN A 42 -21.21 7.82 14.48
CA GLN A 42 -21.61 7.21 15.75
C GLN A 42 -23.13 7.20 15.94
N GLN A 43 -23.86 8.01 15.19
CA GLN A 43 -25.30 8.20 15.38
C GLN A 43 -26.16 7.44 14.36
N ASN A 44 -25.60 7.04 13.24
CA ASN A 44 -26.36 6.39 12.16
C ASN A 44 -25.53 5.31 11.47
N ASN A 45 -25.99 4.05 11.52
CA ASN A 45 -25.35 2.93 10.83
C ASN A 45 -25.62 2.92 9.31
N ASP A 46 -26.42 3.87 8.80
CA ASP A 46 -26.74 4.01 7.37
C ASP A 46 -25.82 5.03 6.67
N PHE A 47 -24.57 5.16 7.12
CA PHE A 47 -23.60 5.99 6.42
C PHE A 47 -23.25 5.32 5.08
N PRO A 48 -23.20 6.06 3.97
CA PRO A 48 -22.79 5.50 2.69
C PRO A 48 -21.31 5.11 2.75
N ASP A 49 -20.96 4.04 2.02
CA ASP A 49 -19.58 3.64 1.84
C ASP A 49 -18.79 4.78 1.20
N VAL A 50 -17.83 5.30 1.92
CA VAL A 50 -16.95 6.38 1.46
C VAL A 50 -15.53 5.85 1.47
N TYR A 51 -14.77 6.15 0.44
CA TYR A 51 -13.38 5.74 0.34
C TYR A 51 -12.50 6.87 -0.19
N CYS A 52 -11.22 6.82 0.17
CA CYS A 52 -10.24 7.74 -0.34
C CYS A 52 -9.61 7.21 -1.63
N ASP A 53 -9.55 8.07 -2.65
CA ASP A 53 -8.77 7.85 -3.86
C ASP A 53 -7.60 8.83 -3.89
N ARG A 54 -6.39 8.30 -3.79
CA ARG A 54 -5.17 9.09 -3.76
C ARG A 54 -4.93 9.75 -5.13
N TYR A 55 -4.87 11.07 -5.14
CA TYR A 55 -4.58 11.85 -6.33
C TYR A 55 -3.08 12.10 -6.52
N ASP A 56 -2.40 12.49 -5.44
CA ASP A 56 -0.94 12.64 -5.36
C ASP A 56 -0.48 12.38 -3.90
N ASP A 57 0.82 12.50 -3.63
CA ASP A 57 1.40 12.20 -2.32
C ASP A 57 0.83 13.08 -1.19
N ASN A 58 0.27 14.23 -1.53
CA ASN A 58 -0.24 15.22 -0.58
C ASN A 58 -1.75 15.47 -0.70
N LYS A 59 -2.47 14.76 -1.56
CA LYS A 59 -3.90 15.00 -1.82
C LYS A 59 -4.64 13.71 -2.09
N ALA A 60 -5.82 13.59 -1.50
CA ALA A 60 -6.76 12.53 -1.80
C ALA A 60 -8.16 13.10 -2.05
N TYR A 61 -8.91 12.47 -2.94
CA TYR A 61 -10.34 12.68 -3.12
C TYR A 61 -11.10 11.69 -2.24
N ILE A 62 -12.18 12.16 -1.65
CA ILE A 62 -13.09 11.35 -0.87
C ILE A 62 -14.33 11.12 -1.74
N ASN A 63 -14.55 9.87 -2.12
CA ASN A 63 -15.62 9.47 -3.01
C ASN A 63 -16.66 8.64 -2.23
N LYS A 64 -17.94 8.81 -2.59
CA LYS A 64 -19.06 8.04 -2.09
C LYS A 64 -19.41 6.98 -3.12
N SER A 65 -19.48 5.72 -2.67
CA SER A 65 -19.89 4.60 -3.51
C SER A 65 -21.41 4.39 -3.42
N ASP A 66 -22.15 5.02 -4.34
CA ASP A 66 -23.61 5.02 -4.34
C ASP A 66 -24.18 4.48 -5.67
N GLY A 67 -23.80 3.27 -6.07
CA GLY A 67 -24.36 2.62 -7.27
C GLY A 67 -23.45 2.73 -8.51
N PRO A 68 -23.96 3.07 -9.71
CA PRO A 68 -23.22 2.93 -10.96
C PRO A 68 -22.14 3.97 -11.23
N GLY A 69 -21.83 4.86 -10.30
CA GLY A 69 -20.77 5.88 -10.41
C GLY A 69 -20.40 6.42 -9.03
N ASP A 70 -19.10 6.65 -8.85
CA ASP A 70 -18.59 7.27 -7.65
C ASP A 70 -18.86 8.77 -7.67
N GLU A 71 -19.35 9.32 -6.56
CA GLU A 71 -19.60 10.73 -6.38
C GLU A 71 -18.49 11.35 -5.52
N LEU A 72 -17.84 12.39 -6.03
CA LEU A 72 -16.88 13.16 -5.25
C LEU A 72 -17.58 13.96 -4.17
N VAL A 73 -17.36 13.58 -2.90
CA VAL A 73 -17.99 14.23 -1.74
C VAL A 73 -17.01 15.04 -0.90
N GLY A 74 -15.71 14.88 -1.12
CA GLY A 74 -14.73 15.59 -0.32
C GLY A 74 -13.30 15.51 -0.84
N HIS A 75 -12.40 16.09 -0.07
CA HIS A 75 -10.97 16.03 -0.34
C HIS A 75 -10.16 16.24 0.94
N TRP A 76 -9.00 15.64 0.95
CA TRP A 76 -7.93 15.89 1.92
C TRP A 76 -6.74 16.55 1.24
N ASN A 77 -6.08 17.49 1.94
CA ASN A 77 -4.87 18.16 1.47
C ASN A 77 -3.85 18.23 2.60
N ASN A 78 -2.76 17.46 2.49
CA ASN A 78 -1.68 17.40 3.48
C ASN A 78 -0.88 18.70 3.62
N GLU A 79 -0.79 19.53 2.56
CA GLU A 79 -0.04 20.80 2.62
C GLU A 79 -0.56 21.74 3.71
N ASN A 80 -1.85 21.72 3.97
CA ASN A 80 -2.51 22.54 4.99
C ASN A 80 -3.28 21.72 6.02
N GLY A 81 -3.19 20.39 5.96
CA GLY A 81 -3.85 19.45 6.86
C GLY A 81 -5.38 19.42 6.77
N THR A 82 -6.00 20.11 5.81
CA THR A 82 -7.46 20.20 5.77
C THR A 82 -8.11 18.96 5.21
N VAL A 83 -9.10 18.45 5.93
CA VAL A 83 -10.09 17.49 5.45
C VAL A 83 -11.41 18.24 5.26
N TYR A 84 -11.98 18.12 4.07
CA TYR A 84 -13.26 18.68 3.70
C TYR A 84 -14.18 17.57 3.17
N LEU A 85 -15.41 17.52 3.69
CA LEU A 85 -16.41 16.53 3.28
C LEU A 85 -17.78 17.21 3.20
N ASP A 86 -18.46 17.09 2.05
CA ASP A 86 -19.86 17.48 1.89
C ASP A 86 -20.70 16.26 1.55
N THR A 87 -21.41 15.76 2.51
CA THR A 87 -22.20 14.53 2.39
C THR A 87 -23.57 14.75 1.73
N GLY A 88 -24.00 16.01 1.57
CA GLY A 88 -25.36 16.36 1.13
C GLY A 88 -26.45 16.06 2.17
N GLU A 89 -26.13 15.35 3.23
CA GLU A 89 -27.06 14.94 4.32
C GLU A 89 -26.49 15.28 5.68
N ASP A 90 -27.37 15.30 6.69
CA ASP A 90 -27.00 15.60 8.08
C ASP A 90 -26.80 14.31 8.88
N TYR A 91 -25.56 14.03 9.26
CA TYR A 91 -25.19 12.87 10.07
C TYR A 91 -24.86 13.21 11.53
N GLY A 92 -25.19 14.41 11.98
CA GLY A 92 -24.94 14.89 13.34
C GLY A 92 -23.82 15.93 13.41
N GLU A 93 -23.37 16.25 14.61
CA GLU A 93 -22.41 17.33 14.86
C GLU A 93 -20.96 16.91 14.53
N GLU A 94 -20.67 15.60 14.59
CA GLU A 94 -19.35 15.03 14.43
C GLU A 94 -19.38 13.77 13.57
N LEU A 95 -18.38 13.62 12.72
CA LEU A 95 -18.05 12.39 11.99
C LEU A 95 -16.65 11.93 12.36
N GLN A 96 -16.43 10.63 12.31
CA GLN A 96 -15.11 10.04 12.48
C GLN A 96 -14.61 9.52 11.13
N LEU A 97 -13.47 10.03 10.69
CA LEU A 97 -12.74 9.55 9.55
C LEU A 97 -11.61 8.64 10.07
N GLU A 98 -11.69 7.36 9.79
CA GLU A 98 -10.61 6.42 10.00
C GLU A 98 -9.67 6.48 8.80
N VAL A 99 -8.40 6.64 9.05
CA VAL A 99 -7.36 6.82 8.05
C VAL A 99 -6.29 5.79 8.29
N GLU A 100 -5.99 5.00 7.27
CA GLU A 100 -4.83 4.11 7.23
C GLU A 100 -3.73 4.74 6.39
N TYR A 101 -2.50 4.66 6.88
CA TYR A 101 -1.33 5.18 6.20
C TYR A 101 -0.10 4.31 6.46
N TYR A 102 0.83 4.32 5.52
CA TYR A 102 2.07 3.54 5.59
C TYR A 102 3.29 4.42 5.32
N ASP A 103 4.43 4.00 5.84
CA ASP A 103 5.69 4.67 5.59
C ASP A 103 6.32 4.21 4.24
N ASP A 104 7.23 5.03 3.68
CA ASP A 104 7.89 4.76 2.40
C ASP A 104 8.84 3.54 2.47
N SER A 105 9.22 3.09 3.66
CA SER A 105 10.07 1.92 3.83
C SER A 105 9.38 0.64 3.35
N TYR A 106 8.05 0.57 3.42
CA TYR A 106 7.26 -0.54 2.91
C TYR A 106 7.46 -0.75 1.40
N ASN A 107 7.42 0.33 0.61
CA ASN A 107 7.65 0.27 -0.84
C ASN A 107 9.06 -0.24 -1.18
N PHE A 108 10.07 0.13 -0.37
CA PHE A 108 11.44 -0.33 -0.54
C PHE A 108 11.58 -1.84 -0.28
N PHE A 109 10.93 -2.37 0.75
CA PHE A 109 10.93 -3.81 1.05
C PHE A 109 10.18 -4.62 -0.01
N MET A 110 9.06 -4.13 -0.53
CA MET A 110 8.33 -4.76 -1.63
C MET A 110 9.18 -4.80 -2.90
N LEU A 111 9.86 -3.71 -3.24
CA LEU A 111 10.76 -3.64 -4.39
C LEU A 111 11.93 -4.64 -4.26
N ILE A 112 12.51 -4.79 -3.08
CA ILE A 112 13.57 -5.79 -2.82
C ILE A 112 13.02 -7.21 -2.96
N GLY A 113 11.80 -7.47 -2.46
CA GLY A 113 11.12 -8.76 -2.59
C GLY A 113 10.95 -9.16 -4.05
N ASP A 114 10.41 -8.28 -4.87
CA ASP A 114 10.21 -8.49 -6.31
C ASP A 114 11.54 -8.66 -7.06
N LEU A 115 12.54 -7.85 -6.76
CA LEU A 115 13.86 -7.94 -7.36
C LEU A 115 14.57 -9.24 -6.99
N SER A 116 14.40 -9.73 -5.76
CA SER A 116 14.97 -10.99 -5.29
C SER A 116 14.36 -12.19 -6.02
N GLY A 117 13.05 -12.19 -6.21
CA GLY A 117 12.32 -13.21 -6.99
C GLY A 117 12.80 -13.27 -8.44
N PHE A 118 12.93 -12.11 -9.10
CA PHE A 118 13.43 -12.01 -10.47
C PHE A 118 14.88 -12.48 -10.59
N THR A 119 15.73 -12.12 -9.63
CA THR A 119 17.15 -12.54 -9.59
C THR A 119 17.30 -14.05 -9.41
N CYS A 120 16.47 -14.67 -8.54
CA CYS A 120 16.43 -16.11 -8.36
C CYS A 120 16.02 -16.82 -9.66
N PHE A 121 15.01 -16.31 -10.36
CA PHE A 121 14.54 -16.88 -11.63
C PHE A 121 15.59 -16.79 -12.73
N LEU A 122 16.25 -15.65 -12.90
CA LEU A 122 17.37 -15.49 -13.83
C LEU A 122 18.55 -16.40 -13.47
N GLY A 123 18.88 -16.51 -12.18
CA GLY A 123 19.94 -17.39 -11.68
C GLY A 123 19.68 -18.84 -12.03
N LEU A 124 18.44 -19.30 -11.91
CA LEU A 124 18.03 -20.64 -12.29
C LEU A 124 18.22 -20.90 -13.79
N ILE A 125 17.76 -19.99 -14.64
CA ILE A 125 17.90 -20.11 -16.11
C ILE A 125 19.39 -20.16 -16.49
N LEU A 126 20.19 -19.22 -15.97
CA LEU A 126 21.63 -19.17 -16.26
C LEU A 126 22.35 -20.44 -15.80
N SER A 127 22.00 -20.97 -14.64
CA SER A 127 22.58 -22.21 -14.11
C SER A 127 22.31 -23.41 -15.03
N ILE A 128 21.09 -23.52 -15.57
CA ILE A 128 20.74 -24.56 -16.52
C ILE A 128 21.51 -24.39 -17.83
N VAL A 129 21.61 -23.17 -18.33
CA VAL A 129 22.39 -22.87 -19.55
C VAL A 129 23.86 -23.26 -19.38
N PHE A 130 24.48 -22.85 -18.28
CA PHE A 130 25.87 -23.21 -17.99
C PHE A 130 26.07 -24.71 -17.83
N LEU A 131 25.13 -25.42 -17.25
CA LEU A 131 25.15 -26.87 -17.16
C LEU A 131 25.15 -27.51 -18.54
N ILE A 132 24.17 -27.17 -19.39
CA ILE A 132 24.02 -27.74 -20.73
C ILE A 132 25.22 -27.40 -21.60
N VAL A 133 25.62 -26.13 -21.68
CA VAL A 133 26.71 -25.67 -22.54
C VAL A 133 28.04 -26.21 -22.03
N GLY A 134 28.26 -26.23 -20.72
CA GLY A 134 29.52 -26.73 -20.13
C GLY A 134 29.79 -28.19 -20.44
N PHE A 135 28.80 -29.04 -20.30
CA PHE A 135 28.94 -30.47 -20.59
C PHE A 135 28.96 -30.74 -22.11
N SER A 136 28.13 -30.06 -22.90
CA SER A 136 28.10 -30.24 -24.37
C SER A 136 29.38 -29.81 -25.06
N GLN A 137 30.07 -28.79 -24.51
CA GLN A 137 31.36 -28.30 -25.07
C GLN A 137 32.58 -28.98 -24.46
N GLY A 138 32.42 -29.99 -23.62
CA GLY A 138 33.53 -30.69 -22.98
C GLY A 138 34.28 -29.82 -21.96
N LYS A 139 33.63 -28.80 -21.39
CA LYS A 139 34.17 -27.90 -20.36
C LYS A 139 33.57 -28.26 -18.99
N PRO A 140 34.01 -29.35 -18.36
CA PRO A 140 33.34 -29.86 -17.15
C PRO A 140 33.34 -28.86 -15.99
N GLY A 141 34.32 -28.00 -15.86
CA GLY A 141 34.35 -26.95 -14.84
C GLY A 141 33.15 -25.98 -14.92
N MET A 142 32.71 -25.62 -16.15
CA MET A 142 31.57 -24.77 -16.37
C MET A 142 30.25 -25.52 -16.05
N GLY A 143 30.16 -26.79 -16.43
CA GLY A 143 29.02 -27.64 -16.11
C GLY A 143 28.86 -27.86 -14.62
N TRP A 144 29.93 -28.14 -13.88
CA TRP A 144 29.90 -28.25 -12.42
C TRP A 144 29.59 -26.92 -11.74
N GLY A 145 30.00 -25.77 -12.30
CA GLY A 145 29.57 -24.46 -11.81
C GLY A 145 28.07 -24.27 -11.88
N GLY A 146 27.42 -24.71 -12.96
CA GLY A 146 25.95 -24.72 -13.08
C GLY A 146 25.27 -25.62 -12.02
N VAL A 147 25.81 -26.80 -11.77
CA VAL A 147 25.31 -27.74 -10.73
C VAL A 147 25.38 -27.11 -9.32
N THR A 148 26.52 -26.52 -8.97
CA THR A 148 26.68 -25.88 -7.67
C THR A 148 25.77 -24.67 -7.50
N ALA A 149 25.59 -23.87 -8.52
CA ALA A 149 24.66 -22.73 -8.51
C ALA A 149 23.21 -23.21 -8.30
N LEU A 150 22.75 -24.24 -9.00
CA LEU A 150 21.43 -24.84 -8.80
C LEU A 150 21.23 -25.37 -7.37
N ALA A 151 22.25 -26.02 -6.82
CA ALA A 151 22.18 -26.56 -5.47
C ALA A 151 22.16 -25.47 -4.37
N SER A 152 22.73 -24.29 -4.64
CA SER A 152 22.75 -23.17 -3.70
C SER A 152 21.47 -22.32 -3.71
N LEU A 153 20.69 -22.33 -4.78
CA LEU A 153 19.45 -21.54 -4.89
C LEU A 153 18.46 -21.75 -3.72
N PRO A 154 18.14 -22.99 -3.30
CA PRO A 154 17.22 -23.21 -2.17
C PRO A 154 17.74 -22.62 -0.86
N VAL A 155 19.07 -22.65 -0.67
CA VAL A 155 19.70 -22.12 0.55
C VAL A 155 19.63 -20.60 0.57
N VAL A 156 19.91 -19.96 -0.55
CA VAL A 156 19.82 -18.50 -0.68
C VAL A 156 18.37 -18.02 -0.52
N SER A 157 17.41 -18.72 -1.15
CA SER A 157 15.99 -18.41 -1.00
C SER A 157 15.50 -18.56 0.45
N PHE A 158 15.95 -19.60 1.14
CA PHE A 158 15.60 -19.81 2.54
C PHE A 158 16.20 -18.74 3.46
N LEU A 159 17.44 -18.33 3.21
CA LEU A 159 18.09 -17.25 3.96
C LEU A 159 17.42 -15.89 3.71
N SER A 160 16.96 -15.63 2.49
CA SER A 160 16.22 -14.40 2.17
C SER A 160 14.91 -14.28 2.95
N VAL A 161 14.19 -15.41 3.09
CA VAL A 161 12.96 -15.46 3.90
C VAL A 161 13.24 -15.23 5.38
N LEU A 162 14.36 -15.79 5.91
CA LEU A 162 14.74 -15.62 7.33
C LEU A 162 15.16 -14.18 7.68
N VAL A 163 15.63 -13.40 6.73
CA VAL A 163 16.02 -11.99 6.95
C VAL A 163 14.80 -11.06 6.88
N MET A 164 13.71 -11.50 6.24
CA MET A 164 12.44 -10.74 6.15
C MET A 164 11.48 -10.98 7.34
N TRP A 165 11.84 -11.88 8.25
CA TRP A 165 11.13 -12.16 9.52
C TRP A 165 11.97 -11.63 10.71
#